data_501bc6a10f6f7e6ce09e6714257df3e0
#
_entry.id   501bc6a10f6f7e6ce09e6714257df3e0
#
_cell.length_a   1.000
_cell.length_b   1.000
_cell.length_c   1.000
_cell.angle_alpha   90.00
_cell.angle_beta   90.00
_cell.angle_gamma   90.00
#
_symmetry.space_group_name_H-M   'P 1'
#
loop_
_entity.id
_entity.type
_entity.pdbx_description
1 polymer ?
#
loop_
_entity_poly.entity_id
_entity_poly.type
_entity_poly.pdbx_seq_one_letter_code
_entity_poly.pdbx_strand_id
1 'polypeptide(L)'
;NLLVDADPQGSVGLSLTRQSRLLSGFYDYLEDPGIPFERILVPTRLETLSLVASGQASDYETGGAPTGAILPRVRSFLRMVEAREFDVCLVDSPAGLFGLTADVICSSDAVLVPQQAEPLGIRSVPKMLEGLNRLRVIHPRLVVLGVVLTMVQQDLLESRESVAALR
;
A
#
# COMPACT_ATOMS: atom_id res chain seq x y z
N ASN A 1 -8.44 7.77 11.20
CA ASN A 1 -7.81 7.19 10.00
C ASN A 1 -6.58 6.40 10.37
N LEU A 2 -6.25 5.36 9.61
CA LEU A 2 -5.05 4.56 9.77
C LEU A 2 -4.22 4.61 8.48
N LEU A 3 -2.91 4.80 8.63
CA LEU A 3 -1.92 4.62 7.58
C LEU A 3 -1.07 3.39 7.91
N VAL A 4 -0.96 2.44 6.99
CA VAL A 4 -0.16 1.22 7.13
C VAL A 4 0.97 1.26 6.13
N ASP A 5 2.19 1.16 6.61
CA ASP A 5 3.39 1.05 5.78
C ASP A 5 3.66 -0.44 5.49
N ALA A 6 3.24 -0.91 4.34
CA ALA A 6 3.45 -2.28 3.88
C ALA A 6 4.62 -2.39 2.89
N ASP A 7 5.37 -1.30 2.65
CA ASP A 7 6.63 -1.36 1.91
C ASP A 7 7.76 -1.82 2.85
N PRO A 8 8.50 -2.90 2.53
CA PRO A 8 9.65 -3.34 3.31
C PRO A 8 10.71 -2.25 3.50
N GLN A 9 10.77 -1.26 2.62
CA GLN A 9 11.69 -0.13 2.76
C GLN A 9 11.31 0.81 3.92
N GLY A 10 10.07 0.79 4.40
CA GLY A 10 9.62 1.53 5.56
C GLY A 10 9.65 3.06 5.39
N SER A 11 9.46 3.54 4.18
CA SER A 11 9.64 4.95 3.82
C SER A 11 8.63 5.87 4.51
N VAL A 12 7.41 5.42 4.71
CA VAL A 12 6.36 6.16 5.41
C VAL A 12 6.74 6.35 6.88
N GLY A 13 7.12 5.25 7.53
CA GLY A 13 7.56 5.29 8.92
C GLY A 13 8.76 6.22 9.13
N LEU A 14 9.76 6.17 8.25
CA LEU A 14 10.94 7.03 8.31
C LEU A 14 10.61 8.52 8.13
N SER A 15 9.58 8.85 7.36
CA SER A 15 9.13 10.23 7.15
C SER A 15 8.44 10.81 8.38
N LEU A 16 7.80 9.97 9.20
CA LEU A 16 7.02 10.38 10.35
C LEU A 16 7.77 10.28 11.67
N THR A 17 8.72 9.35 11.79
CA THR A 17 9.53 9.16 13.00
C THR A 17 10.93 8.63 12.67
N ARG A 18 11.94 9.17 13.38
CA ARG A 18 13.33 8.70 13.23
C ARG A 18 13.56 7.28 13.78
N GLN A 19 12.62 6.75 14.54
CA GLN A 19 12.71 5.44 15.20
C GLN A 19 11.86 4.35 14.53
N SER A 20 11.30 4.61 13.35
CA SER A 20 10.37 3.69 12.69
C SER A 20 10.90 2.26 12.50
N ARG A 21 12.20 2.13 12.22
CA ARG A 21 12.87 0.80 12.06
C ARG A 21 12.97 -0.01 13.34
N LEU A 22 12.74 0.59 14.51
CA LEU A 22 12.76 -0.06 15.82
C LEU A 22 11.35 -0.44 16.30
N LEU A 23 10.33 0.00 15.57
CA LEU A 23 8.94 -0.28 15.93
C LEU A 23 8.52 -1.63 15.36
N SER A 24 7.78 -2.38 16.14
CA SER A 24 6.99 -3.49 15.59
C SER A 24 5.91 -2.93 14.68
N GLY A 25 5.56 -3.66 13.64
CA GLY A 25 4.62 -3.15 12.64
C GLY A 25 3.91 -4.25 11.85
N PHE A 26 3.61 -3.94 10.61
CA PHE A 26 2.81 -4.78 9.74
C PHE A 26 3.45 -6.16 9.52
N TYR A 27 4.75 -6.22 9.24
CA TYR A 27 5.44 -7.49 9.00
C TYR A 27 5.56 -8.35 10.26
N ASP A 28 5.79 -7.73 11.43
CA ASP A 28 5.79 -8.47 12.68
C ASP A 28 4.43 -9.14 12.94
N TYR A 29 3.32 -8.46 12.61
CA TYR A 29 1.99 -9.07 12.67
C TYR A 29 1.81 -10.19 11.63
N LEU A 30 2.34 -10.04 10.43
CA LEU A 30 2.25 -11.10 9.41
C LEU A 30 3.01 -12.36 9.85
N GLU A 31 4.09 -12.23 10.62
CA GLU A 31 4.84 -13.36 11.19
C GLU A 31 4.13 -13.94 12.41
N ASP A 32 3.70 -13.10 13.33
CA ASP A 32 2.97 -13.48 14.56
C ASP A 32 1.64 -12.73 14.68
N PRO A 33 0.53 -13.29 14.18
CA PRO A 33 -0.79 -12.69 14.33
C PRO A 33 -1.30 -12.59 15.79
N GLY A 34 -0.58 -13.14 16.75
CA GLY A 34 -0.87 -12.99 18.17
C GLY A 34 -0.40 -11.66 18.78
N ILE A 35 0.36 -10.86 18.04
CA ILE A 35 0.79 -9.54 18.51
C ILE A 35 -0.43 -8.64 18.74
N PRO A 36 -0.60 -8.07 19.95
CA PRO A 36 -1.66 -7.10 20.21
C PRO A 36 -1.55 -5.89 19.28
N PHE A 37 -2.67 -5.46 18.70
CA PHE A 37 -2.70 -4.34 17.75
C PHE A 37 -2.12 -3.05 18.35
N GLU A 38 -2.37 -2.82 19.62
CA GLU A 38 -1.89 -1.65 20.38
C GLU A 38 -0.36 -1.57 20.44
N ARG A 39 0.34 -2.69 20.25
CA ARG A 39 1.81 -2.72 20.21
C ARG A 39 2.38 -2.27 18.86
N ILE A 40 1.62 -2.38 17.79
CA ILE A 40 2.02 -1.97 16.44
C ILE A 40 1.38 -0.64 16.03
N LEU A 41 0.41 -0.14 16.79
CA LEU A 41 -0.26 1.13 16.53
C LEU A 41 0.55 2.29 17.10
N VAL A 42 0.95 3.21 16.25
CA VAL A 42 1.72 4.39 16.61
C VAL A 42 0.84 5.64 16.45
N PRO A 43 0.56 6.39 17.51
CA PRO A 43 -0.13 7.66 17.40
C PRO A 43 0.76 8.67 16.66
N THR A 44 0.16 9.51 15.84
CA THR A 44 0.84 10.60 15.17
C THR A 44 0.55 11.94 15.86
N ARG A 45 1.15 13.02 15.37
CA ARG A 45 0.85 14.40 15.85
C ARG A 45 -0.55 14.85 15.45
N LEU A 46 -1.15 14.19 14.47
CA LEU A 46 -2.53 14.44 14.05
C LEU A 46 -3.44 13.47 14.83
N GLU A 47 -4.29 13.99 15.69
CA GLU A 47 -5.20 13.18 16.52
C GLU A 47 -6.11 12.24 15.68
N THR A 48 -6.37 12.61 14.43
CA THR A 48 -7.22 11.85 13.50
C THR A 48 -6.46 10.80 12.68
N LEU A 49 -5.13 10.67 12.87
CA LEU A 49 -4.28 9.78 12.09
C LEU A 49 -3.38 8.94 13.00
N SER A 50 -3.45 7.65 12.85
CA SER A 50 -2.53 6.69 13.44
C SER A 50 -1.70 5.99 12.35
N LEU A 51 -0.57 5.42 12.74
CA LEU A 51 0.36 4.71 11.85
C LEU A 51 0.57 3.30 12.34
N VAL A 52 0.64 2.35 11.42
CA VAL A 52 1.32 1.06 11.60
C VAL A 52 2.57 1.09 10.72
N ALA A 53 3.74 1.04 11.35
CA ALA A 53 5.02 1.01 10.62
C ALA A 53 5.21 -0.31 9.89
N SER A 54 6.19 -0.41 9.00
CA SER A 54 6.52 -1.66 8.31
C SER A 54 6.96 -2.76 9.29
N GLY A 55 7.75 -2.41 10.29
CA GLY A 55 8.30 -3.37 11.24
C GLY A 55 9.52 -4.11 10.66
N GLN A 56 9.75 -5.34 11.12
CA GLN A 56 10.87 -6.18 10.69
C GLN A 56 10.48 -6.99 9.45
N ALA A 57 11.05 -6.65 8.30
CA ALA A 57 10.64 -7.17 7.00
C ALA A 57 11.65 -8.13 6.36
N SER A 58 12.56 -8.73 7.13
CA SER A 58 13.73 -9.46 6.63
C SER A 58 13.41 -10.55 5.60
N ASP A 59 12.33 -11.28 5.78
CA ASP A 59 11.94 -12.37 4.89
C ASP A 59 11.21 -11.89 3.62
N TYR A 60 10.80 -10.62 3.58
CA TYR A 60 10.03 -10.02 2.49
C TYR A 60 10.87 -9.12 1.58
N GLU A 61 12.09 -8.75 1.98
CA GLU A 61 12.96 -7.84 1.24
C GLU A 61 13.54 -8.43 -0.06
N THR A 62 13.68 -9.76 -0.14
CA THR A 62 14.46 -10.44 -1.19
C THR A 62 13.66 -11.26 -2.18
N GLY A 63 12.42 -10.90 -2.45
CA GLY A 63 11.67 -11.59 -3.50
C GLY A 63 10.27 -12.04 -3.12
N GLY A 64 9.93 -11.86 -1.89
CA GLY A 64 8.57 -11.98 -1.39
C GLY A 64 7.97 -13.38 -1.49
N ALA A 65 6.93 -13.60 -0.74
CA ALA A 65 6.10 -14.78 -0.87
C ALA A 65 5.34 -14.76 -2.21
N PRO A 66 5.05 -15.91 -2.82
CA PRO A 66 4.18 -15.97 -3.99
C PRO A 66 2.82 -15.32 -3.71
N THR A 67 2.19 -14.75 -4.72
CA THR A 67 0.83 -14.20 -4.60
C THR A 67 -0.12 -15.25 -4.03
N GLY A 68 -0.90 -14.88 -3.02
CA GLY A 68 -1.83 -15.74 -2.30
C GLY A 68 -1.27 -16.41 -1.06
N ALA A 69 0.06 -16.46 -0.90
CA ALA A 69 0.69 -17.17 0.22
C ALA A 69 0.34 -16.57 1.59
N ILE A 70 0.24 -15.25 1.67
CA ILE A 70 -0.04 -14.52 2.92
C ILE A 70 -1.41 -13.85 2.95
N LEU A 71 -2.20 -14.03 1.91
CA LEU A 71 -3.56 -13.48 1.80
C LEU A 71 -4.42 -13.69 3.06
N PRO A 72 -4.44 -14.88 3.72
CA PRO A 72 -5.21 -15.06 4.94
C PRO A 72 -4.73 -14.17 6.10
N ARG A 73 -3.43 -13.93 6.22
CA ARG A 73 -2.84 -13.08 7.27
C ARG A 73 -3.14 -11.61 7.01
N VAL A 74 -3.02 -11.15 5.76
CA VAL A 74 -3.41 -9.78 5.37
C VAL A 74 -4.90 -9.54 5.64
N ARG A 75 -5.76 -10.49 5.28
CA ARG A 75 -7.21 -10.40 5.57
C ARG A 75 -7.50 -10.38 7.07
N SER A 76 -6.74 -11.15 7.86
CA SER A 76 -6.86 -11.14 9.32
C SER A 76 -6.49 -9.78 9.89
N PHE A 77 -5.39 -9.20 9.42
CA PHE A 77 -4.95 -7.86 9.80
C PHE A 77 -6.02 -6.81 9.49
N LEU A 78 -6.52 -6.77 8.26
CA LEU A 78 -7.52 -5.76 7.85
C LEU A 78 -8.85 -5.92 8.60
N ARG A 79 -9.31 -7.14 8.87
CA ARG A 79 -10.48 -7.37 9.74
C ARG A 79 -10.26 -6.87 11.16
N MET A 80 -9.05 -7.03 11.68
CA MET A 80 -8.69 -6.49 13.00
C MET A 80 -8.72 -4.96 13.00
N VAL A 81 -8.28 -4.31 11.91
CA VAL A 81 -8.37 -2.86 11.71
C VAL A 81 -9.84 -2.41 11.61
N GLU A 82 -10.65 -3.10 10.81
CA GLU A 82 -12.08 -2.81 10.63
C GLU A 82 -12.85 -2.83 11.96
N ALA A 83 -12.52 -3.75 12.86
CA ALA A 83 -13.12 -3.84 14.19
C ALA A 83 -12.79 -2.66 15.13
N ARG A 84 -11.94 -1.71 14.74
CA ARG A 84 -11.44 -0.59 15.56
C ARG A 84 -11.94 0.78 15.16
N GLU A 85 -13.03 0.85 14.42
CA GLU A 85 -13.73 2.11 14.08
C GLU A 85 -12.85 3.16 13.36
N PHE A 86 -11.87 2.73 12.58
CA PHE A 86 -11.20 3.63 11.64
C PHE A 86 -12.09 3.88 10.41
N ASP A 87 -12.33 5.15 10.08
CA ASP A 87 -13.13 5.51 8.89
C ASP A 87 -12.42 5.11 7.59
N VAL A 88 -11.10 5.24 7.56
CA VAL A 88 -10.26 4.94 6.40
C VAL A 88 -8.97 4.27 6.86
N CYS A 89 -8.61 3.18 6.17
CA CYS A 89 -7.30 2.55 6.25
C CYS A 89 -6.61 2.68 4.89
N LEU A 90 -5.50 3.42 4.85
CA LEU A 90 -4.61 3.50 3.69
C LEU A 90 -3.45 2.55 3.89
N VAL A 91 -3.22 1.67 2.92
CA VAL A 91 -2.07 0.76 2.92
C VAL A 91 -1.12 1.17 1.81
N ASP A 92 0.06 1.68 2.19
CA ASP A 92 1.16 1.97 1.27
C ASP A 92 1.90 0.66 0.97
N SER A 93 1.89 0.25 -0.28
CA SER A 93 2.38 -1.06 -0.72
C SER A 93 3.58 -0.93 -1.65
N PRO A 94 4.48 -1.93 -1.68
CA PRO A 94 5.57 -1.95 -2.64
C PRO A 94 5.09 -1.85 -4.07
N ALA A 95 5.96 -1.39 -4.96
CA ALA A 95 5.66 -1.32 -6.39
C ALA A 95 5.37 -2.71 -6.98
N GLY A 96 4.46 -2.76 -7.94
CA GLY A 96 4.10 -3.98 -8.67
C GLY A 96 2.74 -4.55 -8.28
N LEU A 97 2.42 -5.71 -8.83
CA LEU A 97 1.13 -6.42 -8.62
C LEU A 97 1.36 -7.89 -8.27
N PHE A 98 2.41 -8.18 -7.51
CA PHE A 98 2.82 -9.55 -7.15
C PHE A 98 2.96 -9.70 -5.64
N GLY A 99 2.97 -10.96 -5.18
CA GLY A 99 3.24 -11.30 -3.80
C GLY A 99 2.35 -10.54 -2.82
N LEU A 100 2.98 -9.90 -1.84
CA LEU A 100 2.29 -9.12 -0.82
C LEU A 100 1.37 -8.04 -1.39
N THR A 101 1.84 -7.27 -2.39
CA THR A 101 1.02 -6.19 -2.99
C THR A 101 -0.27 -6.74 -3.58
N ALA A 102 -0.21 -7.88 -4.29
CA ALA A 102 -1.40 -8.54 -4.81
C ALA A 102 -2.33 -9.02 -3.67
N ASP A 103 -1.77 -9.55 -2.58
CA ASP A 103 -2.53 -10.01 -1.42
C ASP A 103 -3.19 -8.84 -0.67
N VAL A 104 -2.51 -7.69 -0.55
CA VAL A 104 -3.08 -6.45 -0.01
C VAL A 104 -4.23 -5.97 -0.89
N ILE A 105 -4.02 -5.85 -2.21
CA ILE A 105 -5.05 -5.42 -3.16
C ILE A 105 -6.27 -6.36 -3.11
N CYS A 106 -6.07 -7.68 -3.08
CA CYS A 106 -7.14 -8.66 -2.97
C CYS A 106 -7.84 -8.69 -1.60
N SER A 107 -7.36 -7.90 -0.64
CA SER A 107 -7.93 -7.77 0.70
C SER A 107 -8.51 -6.39 0.98
N SER A 108 -8.34 -5.45 0.05
CA SER A 108 -8.79 -4.05 0.17
C SER A 108 -10.08 -3.83 -0.61
N ASP A 109 -10.86 -2.82 -0.22
CA ASP A 109 -12.09 -2.43 -0.93
C ASP A 109 -11.79 -1.69 -2.21
N ALA A 110 -10.72 -0.88 -2.20
CA ALA A 110 -10.37 -0.01 -3.31
C ALA A 110 -8.86 0.10 -3.51
N VAL A 111 -8.45 0.42 -4.72
CA VAL A 111 -7.07 0.73 -5.08
C VAL A 111 -6.99 2.08 -5.78
N LEU A 112 -6.04 2.90 -5.34
CA LEU A 112 -5.64 4.14 -5.98
C LEU A 112 -4.21 3.97 -6.50
N VAL A 113 -3.96 4.38 -7.75
CA VAL A 113 -2.69 4.16 -8.41
C VAL A 113 -1.92 5.46 -8.54
N PRO A 114 -0.86 5.70 -7.75
CA PRO A 114 0.02 6.83 -7.96
C PRO A 114 0.93 6.57 -9.17
N GLN A 115 1.02 7.55 -10.07
CA GLN A 115 1.84 7.46 -11.28
C GLN A 115 2.56 8.79 -11.51
N GLN A 116 3.85 8.75 -11.79
CA GLN A 116 4.60 9.95 -12.15
C GLN A 116 4.14 10.47 -13.53
N ALA A 117 4.03 11.81 -13.64
CA ALA A 117 3.62 12.48 -14.86
C ALA A 117 4.79 12.59 -15.87
N GLU A 118 5.26 11.42 -16.33
CA GLU A 118 6.33 11.25 -17.30
C GLU A 118 5.97 10.18 -18.35
N PRO A 119 6.54 10.23 -19.57
CA PRO A 119 6.14 9.36 -20.67
C PRO A 119 6.23 7.86 -20.37
N LEU A 120 7.26 7.40 -19.67
CA LEU A 120 7.42 5.99 -19.28
C LEU A 120 6.35 5.57 -18.27
N GLY A 121 6.05 6.45 -17.31
CA GLY A 121 5.01 6.24 -16.33
C GLY A 121 3.65 6.03 -17.00
N ILE A 122 3.28 6.94 -17.89
CA ILE A 122 1.99 6.87 -18.61
C ILE A 122 1.86 5.61 -19.47
N ARG A 123 2.93 5.22 -20.15
CA ARG A 123 2.93 3.99 -20.97
C ARG A 123 2.74 2.70 -20.17
N SER A 124 3.06 2.72 -18.88
CA SER A 124 2.88 1.57 -17.98
C SER A 124 1.44 1.39 -17.50
N VAL A 125 0.63 2.45 -17.50
CA VAL A 125 -0.74 2.47 -16.96
C VAL A 125 -1.64 1.40 -17.58
N PRO A 126 -1.73 1.20 -18.92
CA PRO A 126 -2.59 0.16 -19.49
C PRO A 126 -2.25 -1.23 -18.98
N LYS A 127 -0.96 -1.59 -18.93
CA LYS A 127 -0.50 -2.89 -18.43
C LYS A 127 -0.83 -3.10 -16.95
N MET A 128 -0.73 -2.02 -16.17
CA MET A 128 -1.09 -2.06 -14.75
C MET A 128 -2.59 -2.25 -14.56
N LEU A 129 -3.43 -1.50 -15.28
CA LEU A 129 -4.90 -1.66 -15.23
C LEU A 129 -5.33 -3.07 -15.67
N GLU A 130 -4.65 -3.64 -16.65
CA GLU A 130 -4.86 -5.04 -17.07
C GLU A 130 -4.52 -6.02 -15.94
N GLY A 131 -3.42 -5.78 -15.21
CA GLY A 131 -3.05 -6.54 -14.02
C GLY A 131 -4.09 -6.44 -12.90
N LEU A 132 -4.59 -5.24 -12.61
CA LEU A 132 -5.67 -5.02 -11.64
C LEU A 132 -6.96 -5.73 -12.06
N ASN A 133 -7.30 -5.73 -13.33
CA ASN A 133 -8.46 -6.48 -13.83
C ASN A 133 -8.32 -7.99 -13.64
N ARG A 134 -7.11 -8.54 -13.72
CA ARG A 134 -6.86 -9.96 -13.36
C ARG A 134 -7.08 -10.21 -11.87
N LEU A 135 -6.65 -9.32 -10.99
CA LEU A 135 -6.90 -9.43 -9.54
C LEU A 135 -8.39 -9.33 -9.20
N ARG A 136 -9.17 -8.56 -9.96
CA ARG A 136 -10.64 -8.51 -9.80
C ARG A 136 -11.35 -9.84 -10.06
N VAL A 137 -10.74 -10.76 -10.77
CA VAL A 137 -11.27 -12.13 -10.89
C VAL A 137 -11.23 -12.84 -9.53
N ILE A 138 -10.20 -12.58 -8.72
CA ILE A 138 -10.04 -13.16 -7.38
C ILE A 138 -10.87 -12.37 -6.35
N HIS A 139 -10.96 -11.05 -6.53
CA HIS A 139 -11.70 -10.15 -5.66
C HIS A 139 -12.67 -9.26 -6.47
N PRO A 140 -13.87 -9.75 -6.82
CA PRO A 140 -14.79 -9.04 -7.71
C PRO A 140 -15.32 -7.71 -7.18
N ARG A 141 -15.23 -7.48 -5.85
CA ARG A 141 -15.68 -6.23 -5.22
C ARG A 141 -14.65 -5.12 -5.26
N LEU A 142 -13.40 -5.41 -5.68
CA LEU A 142 -12.34 -4.42 -5.76
C LEU A 142 -12.72 -3.26 -6.68
N VAL A 143 -12.67 -2.05 -6.15
CA VAL A 143 -12.91 -0.82 -6.90
C VAL A 143 -11.56 -0.20 -7.29
N VAL A 144 -11.36 0.07 -8.56
CA VAL A 144 -10.23 0.90 -9.02
C VAL A 144 -10.69 2.35 -9.02
N LEU A 145 -10.23 3.14 -8.04
CA LEU A 145 -10.62 4.55 -7.88
C LEU A 145 -10.08 5.42 -9.02
N GLY A 146 -8.91 5.11 -9.52
CA GLY A 146 -8.28 5.80 -10.61
C GLY A 146 -6.76 5.87 -10.51
N VAL A 147 -6.18 6.69 -11.41
CA VAL A 147 -4.76 6.99 -11.43
C VAL A 147 -4.56 8.42 -10.95
N VAL A 148 -3.68 8.62 -9.97
CA VAL A 148 -3.28 9.95 -9.49
C VAL A 148 -1.92 10.30 -10.06
N LEU A 149 -1.86 11.35 -10.85
CA LEU A 149 -0.60 11.86 -11.37
C LEU A 149 0.16 12.60 -10.27
N THR A 150 1.37 12.15 -10.03
CA THR A 150 2.32 12.76 -9.09
C THR A 150 3.46 13.43 -9.83
N MET A 151 4.22 14.29 -9.13
CA MET A 151 5.41 14.99 -9.66
C MET A 151 5.13 15.76 -10.96
N VAL A 152 3.94 16.33 -11.09
CA VAL A 152 3.56 17.14 -12.25
C VAL A 152 4.40 18.40 -12.29
N GLN A 153 5.18 18.58 -13.34
CA GLN A 153 5.98 19.78 -13.60
C GLN A 153 5.36 20.57 -14.74
N GLN A 154 4.67 21.65 -14.39
CA GLN A 154 3.90 22.44 -15.36
C GLN A 154 4.77 23.11 -16.43
N ASP A 155 6.04 23.35 -16.14
CA ASP A 155 7.01 23.98 -17.04
C ASP A 155 7.63 22.98 -18.03
N LEU A 156 7.49 21.67 -17.81
CA LEU A 156 7.99 20.62 -18.68
C LEU A 156 6.92 20.18 -19.68
N LEU A 157 7.24 20.24 -20.96
CA LEU A 157 6.36 19.81 -22.05
C LEU A 157 5.94 18.34 -21.87
N GLU A 158 6.90 17.45 -21.59
CA GLU A 158 6.67 16.02 -21.39
C GLU A 158 5.67 15.73 -20.25
N SER A 159 5.72 16.49 -19.16
CA SER A 159 4.79 16.36 -18.04
C SER A 159 3.39 16.81 -18.43
N ARG A 160 3.27 17.90 -19.21
CA ARG A 160 1.99 18.39 -19.73
C ARG A 160 1.35 17.41 -20.71
N GLU A 161 2.14 16.84 -21.62
CA GLU A 161 1.69 15.81 -22.56
C GLU A 161 1.23 14.55 -21.82
N SER A 162 1.97 14.15 -20.77
CA SER A 162 1.61 13.04 -19.89
C SER A 162 0.26 13.25 -19.20
N VAL A 163 0.01 14.46 -18.69
CA VAL A 163 -1.28 14.84 -18.09
C VAL A 163 -2.41 14.80 -19.15
N ALA A 164 -2.13 15.27 -20.37
CA ALA A 164 -3.13 15.28 -21.43
C ALA A 164 -3.49 13.86 -21.92
N ALA A 165 -2.55 12.93 -21.90
CA ALA A 165 -2.75 11.56 -22.37
C ALA A 165 -3.62 10.70 -21.43
N LEU A 166 -3.84 11.11 -20.17
CA LEU A 166 -4.69 10.42 -19.19
C LEU A 166 -6.04 11.08 -18.95
N ARG A 167 -6.37 12.12 -19.67
CA ARG A 167 -7.69 12.77 -19.65
C ARG A 167 -8.60 12.17 -20.72
#